data_4b62536c0d02b9c1719ed830a4a8cbac
#
_entry.id   4b62536c0d02b9c1719ed830a4a8cbac
#
_cell.length_a   1.000
_cell.length_b   1.000
_cell.length_c   1.000
_cell.angle_alpha   90.00
_cell.angle_beta   90.00
_cell.angle_gamma   90.00
#
_symmetry.space_group_name_H-M   'P 1'
#
loop_
_entity.id
_entity.type
_entity.pdbx_description
1 polymer ?
#
loop_
_entity_poly.entity_id
_entity_poly.type
_entity_poly.pdbx_seq_one_letter_code
_entity_poly.pdbx_strand_id
1 'polypeptide(L)'
;MLRLVGVKPGVLETRRLALVYPGLCELRAAPLPAPLHLALGLLRAKGLSWADKRAMARLMGQLKRQAYRVEPDRPVAALLAESGQTDTLSRLIWEPLCIAALNTPVSEASAQVFARVLQDSLAASASASDLLIPRVDLSELFPVPASRWLAMRGHQVRTAEPIKAIERHDDGYRLDGDPWRSLYDHVVIATAPYHVAALVEALPAMAPVTACIGALRHEPIVTSWLAFDGPVHFPDPMIGLSGGYGQWAFDRAALGGPEGLVGVVISASGAHQEISKEALEIALVTELQEALGRLPALKWSKTITEKRATFACTPGVVRPATSTPEAGLWLAGDYVASPYPATLEAAVRSGISAARGILKRCGLKASA
;
A
#
# COMPACT_ATOMS: atom_id res chain seq x y z
N MET A 1 -1.32 -15.28 6.80
CA MET A 1 -2.69 -14.94 7.23
C MET A 1 -3.76 -15.56 6.32
N LEU A 2 -3.78 -15.33 5.00
CA LEU A 2 -4.83 -15.87 4.11
C LEU A 2 -5.02 -17.39 4.24
N ARG A 3 -3.94 -18.17 4.23
CA ARG A 3 -4.00 -19.64 4.45
C ARG A 3 -4.57 -20.01 5.83
N LEU A 4 -4.25 -19.23 6.87
CA LEU A 4 -4.72 -19.47 8.23
C LEU A 4 -6.25 -19.37 8.32
N VAL A 5 -6.83 -18.41 7.63
CA VAL A 5 -8.29 -18.20 7.62
C VAL A 5 -9.02 -18.97 6.51
N GLY A 6 -8.31 -19.91 5.85
CA GLY A 6 -8.91 -20.85 4.90
C GLY A 6 -9.17 -20.28 3.50
N VAL A 7 -8.53 -19.18 3.12
CA VAL A 7 -8.64 -18.63 1.76
C VAL A 7 -7.97 -19.58 0.77
N LYS A 8 -8.72 -19.97 -0.26
CA LYS A 8 -8.23 -20.89 -1.29
C LYS A 8 -7.19 -20.22 -2.19
N PRO A 9 -6.13 -20.94 -2.63
CA PRO A 9 -5.10 -20.38 -3.51
C PRO A 9 -5.63 -19.75 -4.81
N GLY A 10 -6.68 -20.32 -5.41
CA GLY A 10 -7.28 -19.84 -6.67
C GLY A 10 -8.00 -18.47 -6.58
N VAL A 11 -8.15 -17.92 -5.39
CA VAL A 11 -8.71 -16.56 -5.17
C VAL A 11 -7.71 -15.48 -5.58
N LEU A 12 -6.40 -15.81 -5.57
CA LEU A 12 -5.32 -14.93 -6.02
C LEU A 12 -4.75 -15.45 -7.34
N GLU A 13 -4.74 -14.62 -8.34
CA GLU A 13 -3.97 -14.86 -9.56
C GLU A 13 -2.55 -14.37 -9.38
N THR A 14 -1.57 -15.22 -9.65
CA THR A 14 -0.15 -14.85 -9.65
C THR A 14 0.27 -14.49 -11.06
N ARG A 15 0.74 -13.27 -11.26
CA ARG A 15 1.30 -12.78 -12.52
C ARG A 15 2.74 -12.32 -12.32
N ARG A 16 3.60 -12.63 -13.28
CA ARG A 16 4.96 -12.09 -13.28
C ARG A 16 4.93 -10.58 -13.42
N LEU A 17 5.89 -9.92 -12.78
CA LEU A 17 6.06 -8.47 -12.89
C LEU A 17 6.08 -8.03 -14.36
N ALA A 18 5.17 -7.13 -14.68
CA ALA A 18 5.11 -6.41 -15.95
C ALA A 18 4.84 -4.93 -15.67
N LEU A 19 5.72 -4.07 -16.15
CA LEU A 19 5.53 -2.62 -16.19
C LEU A 19 5.31 -2.27 -17.66
N VAL A 20 4.09 -1.91 -18.00
CA VAL A 20 3.66 -1.66 -19.38
C VAL A 20 3.12 -0.23 -19.47
N TYR A 21 3.83 0.61 -20.21
CA TYR A 21 3.40 1.94 -20.62
C TYR A 21 3.18 1.90 -22.13
N PRO A 22 1.95 1.85 -22.62
CA PRO A 22 1.67 1.67 -24.05
C PRO A 22 2.40 2.71 -24.91
N GLY A 23 3.11 2.24 -25.92
CA GLY A 23 3.90 3.09 -26.80
C GLY A 23 5.19 3.69 -26.23
N LEU A 24 5.42 3.59 -24.91
CA LEU A 24 6.56 4.23 -24.25
C LEU A 24 7.59 3.22 -23.68
N CYS A 25 7.15 2.31 -22.83
CA CYS A 25 8.06 1.39 -22.15
C CYS A 25 7.37 0.06 -21.84
N GLU A 26 8.11 -1.03 -21.98
CA GLU A 26 7.66 -2.35 -21.59
C GLU A 26 8.82 -3.11 -20.93
N LEU A 27 8.68 -3.41 -19.63
CA LEU A 27 9.60 -4.24 -18.87
C LEU A 27 8.85 -5.43 -18.29
N ARG A 28 9.22 -6.65 -18.66
CA ARG A 28 8.61 -7.89 -18.16
C ARG A 28 9.66 -8.82 -17.56
N ALA A 29 9.40 -9.33 -16.37
CA ALA A 29 10.26 -10.34 -15.75
C ALA A 29 10.25 -11.63 -16.57
N ALA A 30 11.43 -12.23 -16.76
CA ALA A 30 11.58 -13.49 -17.49
C ALA A 30 11.26 -14.71 -16.59
N PRO A 31 10.92 -15.88 -17.18
CA PRO A 31 10.69 -17.12 -16.43
C PRO A 31 11.99 -17.77 -15.96
N LEU A 32 12.76 -17.06 -15.14
CA LEU A 32 14.06 -17.46 -14.63
C LEU A 32 14.15 -17.25 -13.12
N PRO A 33 15.03 -17.94 -12.40
CA PRO A 33 15.28 -17.67 -10.98
C PRO A 33 15.91 -16.28 -10.78
N ALA A 34 15.75 -15.73 -9.56
CA ALA A 34 16.42 -14.48 -9.20
C ALA A 34 17.95 -14.66 -9.18
N PRO A 35 18.73 -13.66 -9.58
CA PRO A 35 18.31 -12.35 -10.11
C PRO A 35 18.09 -12.33 -11.63
N LEU A 36 18.27 -13.48 -12.32
CA LEU A 36 18.25 -13.56 -13.80
C LEU A 36 16.92 -13.15 -14.41
N HIS A 37 15.80 -13.37 -13.70
CA HIS A 37 14.45 -12.99 -14.17
C HIS A 37 14.34 -11.49 -14.48
N LEU A 38 14.85 -10.61 -13.60
CA LEU A 38 14.86 -9.16 -13.81
C LEU A 38 16.00 -8.73 -14.73
N ALA A 39 17.18 -9.35 -14.65
CA ALA A 39 18.29 -9.03 -15.51
C ALA A 39 17.95 -9.24 -16.99
N LEU A 40 17.36 -10.39 -17.32
CA LEU A 40 16.91 -10.66 -18.68
C LEU A 40 15.70 -9.80 -19.07
N GLY A 41 14.78 -9.54 -18.13
CA GLY A 41 13.68 -8.60 -18.33
C GLY A 41 14.17 -7.21 -18.70
N LEU A 42 15.17 -6.69 -17.97
CA LEU A 42 15.79 -5.40 -18.25
C LEU A 42 16.51 -5.38 -19.61
N LEU A 43 17.25 -6.44 -19.94
CA LEU A 43 17.92 -6.54 -21.25
C LEU A 43 16.91 -6.47 -22.41
N ARG A 44 15.77 -7.13 -22.28
CA ARG A 44 14.68 -7.18 -23.26
C ARG A 44 13.72 -6.00 -23.20
N ALA A 45 13.84 -5.13 -22.19
CA ALA A 45 12.94 -3.99 -22.01
C ALA A 45 12.94 -3.10 -23.25
N LYS A 46 11.73 -2.76 -23.70
CA LYS A 46 11.50 -1.82 -24.81
C LYS A 46 11.37 -0.40 -24.25
N GLY A 47 11.73 0.60 -25.03
CA GLY A 47 11.64 2.02 -24.62
C GLY A 47 12.74 2.48 -23.67
N LEU A 48 13.67 1.59 -23.28
CA LEU A 48 14.84 1.93 -22.45
C LEU A 48 16.13 1.82 -23.29
N SER A 49 16.93 2.88 -23.27
CA SER A 49 18.26 2.90 -23.90
C SER A 49 19.27 2.02 -23.15
N TRP A 50 20.40 1.72 -23.74
CA TRP A 50 21.50 1.04 -23.04
C TRP A 50 22.07 1.86 -21.87
N ALA A 51 22.00 3.18 -21.93
CA ALA A 51 22.40 4.06 -20.83
C ALA A 51 21.45 3.87 -19.64
N ASP A 52 20.13 3.83 -19.88
CA ASP A 52 19.11 3.55 -18.86
C ASP A 52 19.33 2.18 -18.20
N LYS A 53 19.49 1.14 -19.01
CA LYS A 53 19.72 -0.23 -18.52
C LYS A 53 20.94 -0.34 -17.61
N ARG A 54 22.05 0.34 -18.00
CA ARG A 54 23.26 0.40 -17.17
C ARG A 54 23.07 1.22 -15.90
N ALA A 55 22.36 2.35 -15.96
CA ALA A 55 22.09 3.19 -14.81
C ALA A 55 21.24 2.43 -13.77
N MET A 56 20.18 1.75 -14.21
CA MET A 56 19.34 0.91 -13.37
C MET A 56 20.14 -0.23 -12.71
N ALA A 57 20.93 -0.96 -13.49
CA ALA A 57 21.77 -2.04 -12.99
C ALA A 57 22.81 -1.53 -11.96
N ARG A 58 23.36 -0.32 -12.18
CA ARG A 58 24.31 0.33 -11.26
C ARG A 58 23.67 0.64 -9.92
N LEU A 59 22.48 1.25 -9.90
CA LEU A 59 21.75 1.55 -8.66
C LEU A 59 21.43 0.27 -7.88
N MET A 60 20.86 -0.74 -8.55
CA MET A 60 20.54 -2.02 -7.88
C MET A 60 21.81 -2.71 -7.34
N GLY A 61 22.90 -2.66 -8.09
CA GLY A 61 24.20 -3.16 -7.64
C GLY A 61 24.77 -2.37 -6.45
N GLN A 62 24.61 -1.07 -6.42
CA GLN A 62 25.01 -0.20 -5.32
C GLN A 62 24.20 -0.52 -4.06
N LEU A 63 22.87 -0.55 -4.15
CA LEU A 63 21.99 -0.90 -3.02
C LEU A 63 22.32 -2.28 -2.46
N LYS A 64 22.55 -3.26 -3.34
CA LYS A 64 22.95 -4.62 -2.91
C LYS A 64 24.27 -4.61 -2.12
N ARG A 65 25.33 -3.90 -2.58
CA ARG A 65 26.61 -3.78 -1.86
C ARG A 65 26.44 -3.11 -0.50
N GLN A 66 25.52 -2.16 -0.38
CA GLN A 66 25.19 -1.46 0.86
C GLN A 66 24.18 -2.23 1.73
N ALA A 67 23.86 -3.51 1.40
CA ALA A 67 22.82 -4.29 2.07
C ALA A 67 21.48 -3.55 2.17
N TYR A 68 21.14 -2.75 1.15
CA TYR A 68 19.96 -1.89 1.07
C TYR A 68 19.84 -0.88 2.21
N ARG A 69 20.97 -0.44 2.76
CA ARG A 69 21.02 0.67 3.73
C ARG A 69 21.30 1.97 3.02
N VAL A 70 20.54 2.99 3.40
CA VAL A 70 20.68 4.37 2.91
C VAL A 70 20.79 5.27 4.14
N GLU A 71 22.03 5.53 4.55
CA GLU A 71 22.36 6.32 5.74
C GLU A 71 23.31 7.49 5.37
N PRO A 72 22.97 8.73 5.75
CA PRO A 72 21.70 9.14 6.36
C PRO A 72 20.52 8.96 5.39
N ASP A 73 19.30 8.74 5.95
CA ASP A 73 18.11 8.69 5.13
C ASP A 73 17.82 10.04 4.48
N ARG A 74 17.36 10.03 3.25
CA ARG A 74 17.12 11.21 2.42
C ARG A 74 16.00 10.96 1.42
N PRO A 75 15.51 12.00 0.71
CA PRO A 75 14.51 11.82 -0.33
C PRO A 75 14.98 10.89 -1.46
N VAL A 76 14.04 10.08 -2.00
CA VAL A 76 14.32 9.18 -3.14
C VAL A 76 14.87 9.95 -4.33
N ALA A 77 14.36 11.16 -4.62
CA ALA A 77 14.89 12.00 -5.70
C ALA A 77 16.40 12.28 -5.56
N ALA A 78 16.88 12.54 -4.34
CA ALA A 78 18.31 12.74 -4.08
C ALA A 78 19.10 11.45 -4.33
N LEU A 79 18.62 10.29 -3.86
CA LEU A 79 19.25 8.99 -4.14
C LEU A 79 19.36 8.72 -5.64
N LEU A 80 18.31 8.99 -6.42
CA LEU A 80 18.27 8.80 -7.87
C LEU A 80 19.28 9.71 -8.58
N ALA A 81 19.31 11.00 -8.22
CA ALA A 81 20.25 11.97 -8.78
C ALA A 81 21.71 11.59 -8.50
N GLU A 82 22.05 11.30 -7.24
CA GLU A 82 23.40 10.90 -6.82
C GLU A 82 23.89 9.60 -7.48
N SER A 83 22.97 8.67 -7.76
CA SER A 83 23.29 7.41 -8.44
C SER A 83 23.25 7.50 -9.97
N GLY A 84 23.08 8.72 -10.53
CA GLY A 84 23.10 8.98 -11.97
C GLY A 84 21.97 8.27 -12.72
N GLN A 85 20.76 8.27 -12.15
CA GLN A 85 19.59 7.77 -12.86
C GLN A 85 19.13 8.79 -13.91
N THR A 86 18.71 8.28 -15.05
CA THR A 86 18.24 9.12 -16.17
C THR A 86 16.81 9.61 -15.92
N ASP A 87 16.40 10.70 -16.56
CA ASP A 87 15.03 11.22 -16.50
C ASP A 87 14.02 10.19 -16.99
N THR A 88 14.35 9.40 -18.01
CA THR A 88 13.52 8.32 -18.52
C THR A 88 13.26 7.26 -17.46
N LEU A 89 14.31 6.81 -16.76
CA LEU A 89 14.16 5.84 -15.66
C LEU A 89 13.40 6.44 -14.47
N SER A 90 13.70 7.66 -14.11
CA SER A 90 13.00 8.36 -13.04
C SER A 90 11.51 8.40 -13.30
N ARG A 91 11.11 8.88 -14.47
CA ARG A 91 9.69 9.04 -14.86
C ARG A 91 8.94 7.72 -15.08
N LEU A 92 9.57 6.71 -15.72
CA LEU A 92 8.85 5.50 -16.15
C LEU A 92 9.03 4.31 -15.19
N ILE A 93 10.00 4.36 -14.30
CA ILE A 93 10.31 3.23 -13.40
C ILE A 93 10.32 3.67 -11.94
N TRP A 94 11.26 4.56 -11.56
CA TRP A 94 11.51 4.81 -10.14
C TRP A 94 10.42 5.60 -9.44
N GLU A 95 9.95 6.68 -10.05
CA GLU A 95 8.89 7.51 -9.52
C GLU A 95 7.56 6.75 -9.40
N PRO A 96 7.08 6.05 -10.46
CA PRO A 96 5.87 5.23 -10.34
C PRO A 96 5.98 4.12 -9.31
N LEU A 97 7.14 3.44 -9.20
CA LEU A 97 7.34 2.41 -8.18
C LEU A 97 7.39 3.00 -6.76
N CYS A 98 8.06 4.13 -6.59
CA CYS A 98 8.13 4.82 -5.31
C CYS A 98 6.74 5.27 -4.85
N ILE A 99 6.01 5.95 -5.71
CA ILE A 99 4.67 6.46 -5.38
C ILE A 99 3.70 5.30 -5.14
N ALA A 100 3.72 4.25 -5.97
CA ALA A 100 2.86 3.08 -5.77
C ALA A 100 3.15 2.34 -4.46
N ALA A 101 4.41 2.32 -4.01
CA ALA A 101 4.81 1.60 -2.80
C ALA A 101 4.69 2.45 -1.52
N LEU A 102 5.05 3.73 -1.57
CA LEU A 102 5.15 4.61 -0.40
C LEU A 102 4.01 5.64 -0.32
N ASN A 103 3.24 5.79 -1.39
CA ASN A 103 2.20 6.83 -1.53
C ASN A 103 2.72 8.22 -1.11
N THR A 104 3.94 8.54 -1.49
CA THR A 104 4.64 9.79 -1.12
C THR A 104 5.44 10.26 -2.32
N PRO A 105 5.41 11.57 -2.68
CA PRO A 105 6.19 12.09 -3.79
C PRO A 105 7.69 11.79 -3.64
N VAL A 106 8.39 11.49 -4.73
CA VAL A 106 9.82 11.13 -4.70
C VAL A 106 10.71 12.21 -4.10
N SER A 107 10.29 13.46 -4.18
CA SER A 107 10.98 14.62 -3.55
C SER A 107 10.96 14.58 -2.01
N GLU A 108 10.06 13.80 -1.43
CA GLU A 108 9.86 13.72 0.03
C GLU A 108 9.96 12.28 0.55
N ALA A 109 9.79 11.27 -0.30
CA ALA A 109 9.75 9.86 0.09
C ALA A 109 11.09 9.37 0.65
N SER A 110 11.07 8.59 1.72
CA SER A 110 12.26 7.98 2.34
C SER A 110 12.98 7.02 1.40
N ALA A 111 14.24 7.31 1.08
CA ALA A 111 15.07 6.43 0.29
C ALA A 111 15.43 5.12 1.03
N GLN A 112 15.53 5.16 2.36
CA GLN A 112 15.76 3.96 3.16
C GLN A 112 14.57 3.00 3.09
N VAL A 113 13.35 3.51 3.22
CA VAL A 113 12.14 2.68 3.13
C VAL A 113 11.93 2.18 1.69
N PHE A 114 12.21 3.03 0.68
CA PHE A 114 12.17 2.61 -0.72
C PHE A 114 13.19 1.51 -1.03
N ALA A 115 14.43 1.64 -0.56
CA ALA A 115 15.45 0.60 -0.69
C ALA A 115 15.00 -0.73 -0.06
N ARG A 116 14.32 -0.69 1.09
CA ARG A 116 13.74 -1.86 1.74
C ARG A 116 12.66 -2.51 0.86
N VAL A 117 11.76 -1.72 0.27
CA VAL A 117 10.75 -2.23 -0.67
C VAL A 117 11.42 -2.90 -1.87
N LEU A 118 12.43 -2.28 -2.48
CA LEU A 118 13.17 -2.87 -3.60
C LEU A 118 13.87 -4.18 -3.21
N GLN A 119 14.42 -4.25 -2.00
CA GLN A 119 15.02 -5.48 -1.47
C GLN A 119 14.02 -6.62 -1.42
N ASP A 120 12.88 -6.38 -0.77
CA ASP A 120 11.90 -7.43 -0.48
C ASP A 120 11.09 -7.82 -1.73
N SER A 121 10.82 -6.87 -2.64
CA SER A 121 10.01 -7.12 -3.83
C SER A 121 10.81 -7.56 -5.06
N LEU A 122 12.02 -7.04 -5.26
CA LEU A 122 12.79 -7.30 -6.50
C LEU A 122 14.02 -8.18 -6.29
N ALA A 123 14.61 -8.16 -5.09
CA ALA A 123 15.90 -8.82 -4.86
C ALA A 123 15.81 -10.12 -4.05
N ALA A 124 14.72 -10.38 -3.32
CA ALA A 124 14.61 -11.52 -2.42
C ALA A 124 14.47 -12.86 -3.18
N SER A 125 13.51 -12.95 -4.11
CA SER A 125 13.27 -14.14 -4.94
C SER A 125 12.54 -13.76 -6.23
N ALA A 126 12.46 -14.67 -7.20
CA ALA A 126 11.67 -14.42 -8.41
C ALA A 126 10.18 -14.24 -8.09
N SER A 127 9.64 -15.07 -7.19
CA SER A 127 8.24 -14.98 -6.77
C SER A 127 7.93 -13.75 -5.91
N ALA A 128 8.93 -13.11 -5.32
CA ALA A 128 8.73 -11.88 -4.56
C ALA A 128 8.40 -10.67 -5.45
N SER A 129 8.77 -10.73 -6.73
CA SER A 129 8.40 -9.70 -7.72
C SER A 129 7.06 -9.97 -8.41
N ASP A 130 6.44 -11.13 -8.20
CA ASP A 130 5.16 -11.45 -8.82
C ASP A 130 4.04 -10.59 -8.23
N LEU A 131 3.10 -10.20 -9.09
CA LEU A 131 1.88 -9.52 -8.70
C LEU A 131 0.84 -10.55 -8.27
N LEU A 132 0.30 -10.39 -7.06
CA LEU A 132 -0.83 -11.18 -6.56
C LEU A 132 -2.11 -10.38 -6.74
N ILE A 133 -2.94 -10.79 -7.69
CA ILE A 133 -4.15 -10.08 -8.09
C ILE A 133 -5.37 -10.82 -7.52
N PRO A 134 -6.17 -10.18 -6.64
CA PRO A 134 -7.40 -10.78 -6.15
C PRO A 134 -8.44 -10.91 -7.27
N ARG A 135 -9.10 -12.08 -7.34
CA ARG A 135 -10.25 -12.36 -8.21
C ARG A 135 -11.59 -12.11 -7.52
N VAL A 136 -11.55 -11.69 -6.28
CA VAL A 136 -12.69 -11.29 -5.45
C VAL A 136 -12.43 -9.91 -4.86
N ASP A 137 -13.45 -9.28 -4.30
CA ASP A 137 -13.22 -8.03 -3.57
C ASP A 137 -12.38 -8.25 -2.30
N LEU A 138 -11.83 -7.15 -1.75
CA LEU A 138 -10.94 -7.24 -0.60
C LEU A 138 -11.64 -7.73 0.68
N SER A 139 -12.96 -7.54 0.80
CA SER A 139 -13.74 -8.05 1.93
C SER A 139 -13.81 -9.57 1.89
N GLU A 140 -14.10 -10.15 0.72
CA GLU A 140 -14.12 -11.61 0.51
C GLU A 140 -12.70 -12.21 0.51
N LEU A 141 -11.67 -11.41 0.26
CA LEU A 141 -10.29 -11.91 0.33
C LEU A 141 -9.83 -12.19 1.76
N PHE A 142 -10.15 -11.34 2.74
CA PHE A 142 -9.63 -11.51 4.10
C PHE A 142 -10.66 -11.24 5.21
N PRO A 143 -11.33 -10.08 5.32
CA PRO A 143 -12.21 -9.78 6.46
C PRO A 143 -13.30 -10.81 6.70
N VAL A 144 -14.03 -11.20 5.65
CA VAL A 144 -15.12 -12.18 5.75
C VAL A 144 -14.60 -13.58 6.14
N PRO A 145 -13.58 -14.16 5.47
CA PRO A 145 -12.98 -15.42 5.92
C PRO A 145 -12.42 -15.37 7.34
N ALA A 146 -11.79 -14.25 7.73
CA ALA A 146 -11.26 -14.07 9.07
C ALA A 146 -12.36 -14.04 10.13
N SER A 147 -13.45 -13.32 9.87
CA SER A 147 -14.61 -13.29 10.75
C SER A 147 -15.22 -14.67 10.95
N ARG A 148 -15.42 -15.44 9.87
CA ARG A 148 -15.90 -16.83 9.94
C ARG A 148 -14.94 -17.73 10.73
N TRP A 149 -13.63 -17.57 10.49
CA TRP A 149 -12.60 -18.35 11.21
C TRP A 149 -12.61 -18.07 12.72
N LEU A 150 -12.80 -16.82 13.13
CA LEU A 150 -12.94 -16.41 14.53
C LEU A 150 -14.23 -17.00 15.15
N ALA A 151 -15.36 -16.85 14.46
CA ALA A 151 -16.65 -17.35 14.93
C ALA A 151 -16.64 -18.89 15.17
N MET A 152 -16.00 -19.65 14.26
CA MET A 152 -15.83 -21.11 14.44
C MET A 152 -15.00 -21.49 15.68
N ARG A 153 -14.26 -20.55 16.27
CA ARG A 153 -13.46 -20.72 17.50
C ARG A 153 -14.09 -20.11 18.73
N GLY A 154 -15.36 -19.72 18.64
CA GLY A 154 -16.10 -19.13 19.75
C GLY A 154 -15.79 -17.64 20.00
N HIS A 155 -15.06 -16.98 19.09
CA HIS A 155 -14.79 -15.56 19.19
C HIS A 155 -15.88 -14.75 18.48
N GLN A 156 -16.11 -13.52 18.93
CA GLN A 156 -17.12 -12.63 18.38
C GLN A 156 -16.49 -11.56 17.50
N VAL A 157 -17.12 -11.30 16.36
CA VAL A 157 -16.87 -10.12 15.52
C VAL A 157 -18.18 -9.33 15.49
N ARG A 158 -18.16 -8.13 16.05
CA ARG A 158 -19.32 -7.24 16.12
C ARG A 158 -19.16 -6.12 15.12
N THR A 159 -20.16 -5.92 14.30
CA THR A 159 -20.21 -4.85 13.29
C THR A 159 -21.31 -3.86 13.66
N ALA A 160 -21.21 -2.62 13.14
CA ALA A 160 -22.14 -1.54 13.49
C ALA A 160 -22.16 -1.20 14.99
N GLU A 161 -21.10 -1.50 15.72
CA GLU A 161 -20.93 -1.21 17.15
C GLU A 161 -19.71 -0.28 17.33
N PRO A 162 -19.86 1.03 17.18
CA PRO A 162 -18.76 1.97 17.33
C PRO A 162 -18.33 2.06 18.80
N ILE A 163 -17.02 1.95 19.04
CA ILE A 163 -16.44 2.28 20.34
C ILE A 163 -16.23 3.79 20.39
N LYS A 164 -16.71 4.42 21.47
CA LYS A 164 -16.62 5.88 21.68
C LYS A 164 -15.49 6.27 22.62
N ALA A 165 -15.20 5.43 23.63
CA ALA A 165 -14.16 5.68 24.61
C ALA A 165 -13.55 4.39 25.15
N ILE A 166 -12.30 4.49 25.58
CA ILE A 166 -11.55 3.46 26.30
C ILE A 166 -11.15 4.07 27.64
N GLU A 167 -11.57 3.47 28.73
CA GLU A 167 -11.31 3.96 30.08
C GLU A 167 -10.61 2.87 30.91
N ARG A 168 -9.75 3.30 31.81
CA ARG A 168 -9.15 2.38 32.79
C ARG A 168 -10.21 1.91 33.81
N HIS A 169 -10.23 0.60 34.07
CA HIS A 169 -11.11 0.01 35.05
C HIS A 169 -10.39 -1.14 35.80
N ASP A 170 -10.13 -0.98 37.09
CA ASP A 170 -9.34 -1.92 37.87
C ASP A 170 -8.05 -2.33 37.12
N ASP A 171 -7.83 -3.63 36.89
CA ASP A 171 -6.67 -4.15 36.17
C ASP A 171 -6.83 -4.21 34.66
N GLY A 172 -7.99 -3.77 34.14
CA GLY A 172 -8.33 -3.85 32.68
C GLY A 172 -8.84 -2.54 32.09
N TYR A 173 -9.66 -2.67 31.09
CA TYR A 173 -10.23 -1.55 30.34
C TYR A 173 -11.72 -1.73 30.14
N ARG A 174 -12.45 -0.65 30.30
CA ARG A 174 -13.85 -0.55 29.89
C ARG A 174 -13.91 0.07 28.49
N LEU A 175 -14.64 -0.59 27.61
CA LEU A 175 -14.98 -0.06 26.30
C LEU A 175 -16.41 0.46 26.32
N ASP A 176 -16.59 1.73 26.03
CA ASP A 176 -17.89 2.35 25.89
C ASP A 176 -18.33 2.39 24.44
N GLY A 177 -19.43 1.71 24.14
CA GLY A 177 -20.18 1.76 22.90
C GLY A 177 -21.67 1.90 23.24
N ASP A 178 -22.44 2.53 22.40
CA ASP A 178 -23.89 2.70 22.62
C ASP A 178 -24.66 1.57 21.94
N PRO A 179 -25.47 0.75 22.65
CA PRO A 179 -25.93 0.87 24.06
C PRO A 179 -25.17 -0.03 25.07
N TRP A 180 -24.00 -0.52 24.79
CA TRP A 180 -23.32 -1.55 25.60
C TRP A 180 -21.99 -1.10 26.22
N ARG A 181 -21.58 -1.80 27.28
CA ARG A 181 -20.27 -1.65 27.93
C ARG A 181 -19.66 -3.02 28.14
N SER A 182 -18.38 -3.17 27.88
CA SER A 182 -17.65 -4.42 28.08
C SER A 182 -16.30 -4.17 28.74
N LEU A 183 -15.87 -5.13 29.56
CA LEU A 183 -14.58 -5.12 30.27
C LEU A 183 -13.62 -6.10 29.58
N TYR A 184 -12.37 -5.69 29.45
CA TYR A 184 -11.30 -6.46 28.82
C TYR A 184 -9.98 -6.28 29.57
N ASP A 185 -9.21 -7.37 29.73
CA ASP A 185 -7.87 -7.31 30.31
C ASP A 185 -6.86 -6.62 29.38
N HIS A 186 -7.06 -6.77 28.06
CA HIS A 186 -6.23 -6.19 27.02
C HIS A 186 -7.05 -5.60 25.89
N VAL A 187 -6.58 -4.49 25.33
CA VAL A 187 -7.21 -3.83 24.19
C VAL A 187 -6.17 -3.57 23.10
N VAL A 188 -6.51 -3.87 21.85
CA VAL A 188 -5.73 -3.48 20.68
C VAL A 188 -6.52 -2.47 19.87
N ILE A 189 -6.03 -1.23 19.79
CA ILE A 189 -6.62 -0.20 18.94
C ILE A 189 -6.07 -0.41 17.53
N ALA A 190 -6.94 -0.83 16.60
CA ALA A 190 -6.60 -1.09 15.21
C ALA A 190 -7.38 -0.18 14.23
N THR A 191 -7.81 0.99 14.72
CA THR A 191 -8.49 2.01 13.93
C THR A 191 -7.49 2.84 13.12
N ALA A 192 -8.00 3.65 12.18
CA ALA A 192 -7.18 4.66 11.54
C ALA A 192 -6.55 5.62 12.58
N PRO A 193 -5.32 6.13 12.36
CA PRO A 193 -4.56 6.89 13.36
C PRO A 193 -5.32 8.11 13.90
N TYR A 194 -6.05 8.81 13.06
CA TYR A 194 -6.80 10.03 13.43
C TYR A 194 -8.01 9.79 14.34
N HIS A 195 -8.36 8.54 14.62
CA HIS A 195 -9.42 8.18 15.60
C HIS A 195 -8.86 7.85 16.99
N VAL A 196 -7.55 7.60 17.11
CA VAL A 196 -6.94 7.12 18.37
C VAL A 196 -7.10 8.14 19.48
N ALA A 197 -6.84 9.44 19.21
CA ALA A 197 -6.87 10.48 20.25
C ALA A 197 -8.22 10.55 20.96
N ALA A 198 -9.33 10.52 20.22
CA ALA A 198 -10.68 10.55 20.80
C ALA A 198 -10.99 9.31 21.66
N LEU A 199 -10.50 8.13 21.22
CA LEU A 199 -10.74 6.88 21.96
C LEU A 199 -10.05 6.83 23.31
N VAL A 200 -8.91 7.50 23.47
CA VAL A 200 -8.04 7.42 24.65
C VAL A 200 -7.98 8.73 25.45
N GLU A 201 -8.94 9.63 25.24
CA GLU A 201 -8.99 10.93 25.91
C GLU A 201 -8.93 10.82 27.44
N ALA A 202 -9.57 9.80 28.01
CA ALA A 202 -9.57 9.51 29.44
C ALA A 202 -8.27 8.86 29.97
N LEU A 203 -7.25 8.67 29.13
CA LEU A 203 -5.99 8.01 29.46
C LEU A 203 -4.79 8.97 29.33
N PRO A 204 -4.45 9.77 30.35
CA PRO A 204 -3.41 10.80 30.26
C PRO A 204 -2.03 10.28 29.85
N ALA A 205 -1.69 9.04 30.21
CA ALA A 205 -0.42 8.42 29.81
C ALA A 205 -0.29 8.22 28.29
N MET A 206 -1.40 8.28 27.54
CA MET A 206 -1.40 8.20 26.08
C MET A 206 -1.04 9.52 25.40
N ALA A 207 -0.89 10.64 26.12
CA ALA A 207 -0.59 11.95 25.51
C ALA A 207 0.65 11.96 24.60
N PRO A 208 1.80 11.33 24.93
CA PRO A 208 2.93 11.27 24.01
C PRO A 208 2.63 10.47 22.74
N VAL A 209 1.81 9.41 22.85
CA VAL A 209 1.42 8.57 21.71
C VAL A 209 0.49 9.32 20.77
N THR A 210 -0.52 10.00 21.32
CA THR A 210 -1.47 10.80 20.52
C THR A 210 -0.79 12.00 19.87
N ALA A 211 0.18 12.63 20.54
CA ALA A 211 1.02 13.68 19.97
C ALA A 211 1.86 13.15 18.78
N CYS A 212 2.50 11.98 18.95
CA CYS A 212 3.25 11.33 17.88
C CYS A 212 2.34 11.01 16.66
N ILE A 213 1.15 10.48 16.90
CA ILE A 213 0.16 10.20 15.85
C ILE A 213 -0.32 11.49 15.18
N GLY A 214 -0.58 12.52 15.97
CA GLY A 214 -1.04 13.82 15.47
C GLY A 214 -0.02 14.55 14.59
N ALA A 215 1.27 14.23 14.74
CA ALA A 215 2.34 14.76 13.91
C ALA A 215 2.48 14.07 12.54
N LEU A 216 1.79 12.96 12.30
CA LEU A 216 1.82 12.26 11.02
C LEU A 216 1.07 13.07 9.96
N ARG A 217 1.78 13.48 8.92
CA ARG A 217 1.17 13.99 7.69
C ARG A 217 0.56 12.83 6.92
N HIS A 218 -0.47 13.10 6.13
CA HIS A 218 -1.15 12.09 5.33
C HIS A 218 -1.12 12.45 3.86
N GLU A 219 -1.06 11.41 3.04
CA GLU A 219 -1.15 11.50 1.59
C GLU A 219 -2.47 10.90 1.08
N PRO A 220 -3.08 11.52 0.07
CA PRO A 220 -4.33 11.04 -0.51
C PRO A 220 -4.08 9.91 -1.51
N ILE A 221 -5.17 9.19 -1.82
CA ILE A 221 -5.29 8.36 -3.03
C ILE A 221 -6.61 8.73 -3.71
N VAL A 222 -6.54 8.99 -5.00
CA VAL A 222 -7.69 9.24 -5.86
C VAL A 222 -7.92 8.02 -6.75
N THR A 223 -9.16 7.58 -6.83
CA THR A 223 -9.59 6.56 -7.78
C THR A 223 -10.73 7.10 -8.63
N SER A 224 -10.51 7.15 -9.94
CA SER A 224 -11.55 7.50 -10.92
C SER A 224 -12.03 6.24 -11.61
N TRP A 225 -13.32 5.95 -11.46
CA TRP A 225 -14.02 4.91 -12.16
C TRP A 225 -14.61 5.48 -13.45
N LEU A 226 -14.26 4.87 -14.58
CA LEU A 226 -14.70 5.28 -15.91
C LEU A 226 -15.41 4.09 -16.57
N ALA A 227 -16.70 4.19 -16.80
CA ALA A 227 -17.50 3.13 -17.41
C ALA A 227 -17.83 3.49 -18.86
N PHE A 228 -17.44 2.65 -19.77
CA PHE A 228 -17.65 2.77 -21.21
C PHE A 228 -18.81 1.86 -21.67
N ASP A 229 -19.39 2.13 -22.83
CA ASP A 229 -20.51 1.37 -23.39
C ASP A 229 -20.09 0.12 -24.20
N GLY A 230 -18.81 -0.23 -24.12
CA GLY A 230 -18.22 -1.42 -24.75
C GLY A 230 -16.87 -1.76 -24.16
N PRO A 231 -16.25 -2.86 -24.62
CA PRO A 231 -14.96 -3.32 -24.10
C PRO A 231 -13.84 -2.30 -24.39
N VAL A 232 -12.98 -2.09 -23.39
CA VAL A 232 -11.74 -1.33 -23.52
C VAL A 232 -10.59 -2.33 -23.62
N HIS A 233 -9.82 -2.29 -24.70
CA HIS A 233 -8.75 -3.26 -24.94
C HIS A 233 -7.42 -2.81 -24.33
N PHE A 234 -7.02 -3.50 -23.28
CA PHE A 234 -5.75 -3.29 -22.60
C PHE A 234 -4.69 -4.30 -23.08
N PRO A 235 -3.43 -3.89 -23.28
CA PRO A 235 -2.34 -4.83 -23.59
C PRO A 235 -1.92 -5.67 -22.39
N ASP A 236 -2.26 -5.25 -21.17
CA ASP A 236 -2.08 -5.94 -19.89
C ASP A 236 -3.16 -5.45 -18.93
N PRO A 237 -3.67 -6.26 -17.97
CA PRO A 237 -4.72 -5.85 -17.03
C PRO A 237 -4.43 -4.59 -16.22
N MET A 238 -3.16 -4.22 -16.12
CA MET A 238 -2.70 -3.00 -15.49
C MET A 238 -1.67 -2.33 -16.39
N ILE A 239 -1.88 -1.06 -16.70
CA ILE A 239 -0.92 -0.24 -17.47
C ILE A 239 -0.56 1.02 -16.71
N GLY A 240 0.67 1.49 -16.90
CA GLY A 240 1.10 2.81 -16.47
C GLY A 240 0.64 3.89 -17.44
N LEU A 241 0.25 5.04 -16.92
CA LEU A 241 0.05 6.28 -17.65
C LEU A 241 1.21 7.22 -17.34
N SER A 242 1.58 8.07 -18.29
CA SER A 242 2.71 8.98 -18.12
C SER A 242 2.49 10.28 -18.86
N GLY A 243 2.80 11.39 -18.22
CA GLY A 243 2.70 12.72 -18.83
C GLY A 243 1.44 13.50 -18.47
N GLY A 244 0.49 12.88 -17.77
CA GLY A 244 -0.74 13.49 -17.29
C GLY A 244 -0.92 13.32 -15.78
N TYR A 245 -2.17 13.24 -15.34
CA TYR A 245 -2.54 13.04 -13.93
C TYR A 245 -2.61 11.55 -13.55
N GLY A 246 -3.10 10.69 -14.47
CA GLY A 246 -3.24 9.27 -14.24
C GLY A 246 -1.90 8.58 -14.05
N GLN A 247 -1.82 7.67 -13.08
CA GLN A 247 -0.60 6.90 -12.83
C GLN A 247 -0.75 5.44 -13.26
N TRP A 248 -1.83 4.80 -12.84
CA TRP A 248 -2.13 3.41 -13.16
C TRP A 248 -3.57 3.23 -13.60
N ALA A 249 -3.78 2.57 -14.72
CA ALA A 249 -5.10 2.19 -15.21
C ALA A 249 -5.28 0.67 -15.16
N PHE A 250 -6.45 0.24 -14.70
CA PHE A 250 -6.82 -1.15 -14.48
C PHE A 250 -8.02 -1.54 -15.33
N ASP A 251 -7.88 -2.59 -16.13
CA ASP A 251 -8.99 -3.26 -16.81
C ASP A 251 -9.77 -4.12 -15.79
N ARG A 252 -10.94 -3.65 -15.41
CA ARG A 252 -11.75 -4.37 -14.43
C ARG A 252 -12.29 -5.70 -14.95
N ALA A 253 -12.57 -5.83 -16.23
CA ALA A 253 -13.00 -7.10 -16.82
C ALA A 253 -11.92 -8.17 -16.70
N ALA A 254 -10.67 -7.84 -17.03
CA ALA A 254 -9.54 -8.75 -16.88
C ALA A 254 -9.26 -9.12 -15.41
N LEU A 255 -9.74 -8.32 -14.45
CA LEU A 255 -9.60 -8.52 -13.00
C LEU A 255 -10.87 -9.11 -12.34
N GLY A 256 -11.81 -9.63 -13.14
CA GLY A 256 -13.05 -10.26 -12.64
C GLY A 256 -14.21 -9.29 -12.35
N GLY A 257 -14.11 -8.04 -12.78
CA GLY A 257 -15.17 -7.04 -12.69
C GLY A 257 -15.97 -6.89 -13.99
N PRO A 258 -16.82 -5.85 -14.09
CA PRO A 258 -17.63 -5.59 -15.28
C PRO A 258 -16.79 -5.22 -16.50
N GLU A 259 -17.28 -5.62 -17.68
CA GLU A 259 -16.74 -5.18 -18.96
C GLU A 259 -16.93 -3.67 -19.16
N GLY A 260 -15.95 -3.03 -19.82
CA GLY A 260 -15.97 -1.59 -20.06
C GLY A 260 -15.72 -0.72 -18.84
N LEU A 261 -15.50 -1.30 -17.65
CA LEU A 261 -15.14 -0.55 -16.46
C LEU A 261 -13.62 -0.44 -16.32
N VAL A 262 -13.13 0.77 -16.26
CA VAL A 262 -11.71 1.11 -16.04
C VAL A 262 -11.57 1.84 -14.71
N GLY A 263 -10.61 1.42 -13.89
CA GLY A 263 -10.20 2.15 -12.70
C GLY A 263 -8.88 2.88 -12.94
N VAL A 264 -8.83 4.18 -12.77
CA VAL A 264 -7.57 4.96 -12.81
C VAL A 264 -7.23 5.40 -11.40
N VAL A 265 -6.00 5.10 -10.96
CA VAL A 265 -5.51 5.41 -9.62
C VAL A 265 -4.43 6.49 -9.72
N ILE A 266 -4.54 7.48 -8.83
CA ILE A 266 -3.57 8.55 -8.63
C ILE A 266 -3.22 8.56 -7.15
N SER A 267 -1.97 8.29 -6.84
CA SER A 267 -1.42 8.21 -5.49
C SER A 267 -0.61 9.46 -5.17
N ALA A 268 -0.50 9.78 -3.90
CA ALA A 268 0.17 10.94 -3.34
C ALA A 268 -0.46 12.29 -3.72
N SER A 269 0.02 13.35 -3.09
CA SER A 269 -0.37 14.73 -3.42
C SER A 269 0.24 15.18 -4.74
N GLY A 270 -0.46 16.03 -5.49
CA GLY A 270 0.02 16.54 -6.77
C GLY A 270 -0.98 17.46 -7.46
N ALA A 271 -0.66 17.90 -8.68
CA ALA A 271 -1.42 18.88 -9.47
C ALA A 271 -2.89 18.48 -9.73
N HIS A 272 -3.22 17.18 -9.68
CA HIS A 272 -4.60 16.72 -9.79
C HIS A 272 -5.54 17.23 -8.69
N GLN A 273 -4.99 17.73 -7.58
CA GLN A 273 -5.78 18.30 -6.48
C GLN A 273 -6.20 19.77 -6.73
N GLU A 274 -5.60 20.42 -7.72
CA GLU A 274 -5.83 21.82 -8.08
C GLU A 274 -6.97 22.01 -9.09
N ILE A 275 -7.50 20.90 -9.63
CA ILE A 275 -8.57 20.91 -10.64
C ILE A 275 -9.85 20.28 -10.11
N SER A 276 -10.98 20.55 -10.76
CA SER A 276 -12.25 19.92 -10.38
C SER A 276 -12.27 18.42 -10.73
N LYS A 277 -13.14 17.65 -10.09
CA LYS A 277 -13.29 16.24 -10.39
C LYS A 277 -13.70 15.99 -11.84
N GLU A 278 -14.57 16.82 -12.37
CA GLU A 278 -15.05 16.75 -13.75
C GLU A 278 -13.91 17.04 -14.73
N ALA A 279 -13.07 18.05 -14.46
CA ALA A 279 -11.90 18.33 -15.27
C ALA A 279 -10.89 17.17 -15.23
N LEU A 280 -10.70 16.57 -14.04
CA LEU A 280 -9.82 15.40 -13.88
C LEU A 280 -10.36 14.21 -14.68
N GLU A 281 -11.65 13.90 -14.62
CA GLU A 281 -12.26 12.79 -15.34
C GLU A 281 -12.13 12.95 -16.86
N ILE A 282 -12.30 14.17 -17.38
CA ILE A 282 -12.08 14.48 -18.80
C ILE A 282 -10.60 14.25 -19.19
N ALA A 283 -9.67 14.75 -18.37
CA ALA A 283 -8.24 14.56 -18.61
C ALA A 283 -7.87 13.08 -18.62
N LEU A 284 -8.36 12.28 -17.66
CA LEU A 284 -8.08 10.84 -17.59
C LEU A 284 -8.64 10.06 -18.79
N VAL A 285 -9.79 10.45 -19.32
CA VAL A 285 -10.32 9.85 -20.57
C VAL A 285 -9.39 10.17 -21.74
N THR A 286 -8.89 11.40 -21.83
CA THR A 286 -7.94 11.81 -22.87
C THR A 286 -6.63 11.01 -22.77
N GLU A 287 -6.06 10.90 -21.56
CA GLU A 287 -4.85 10.11 -21.32
C GLU A 287 -5.02 8.62 -21.67
N LEU A 288 -6.19 8.04 -21.38
CA LEU A 288 -6.51 6.68 -21.79
C LEU A 288 -6.63 6.56 -23.32
N GLN A 289 -7.20 7.55 -24.01
CA GLN A 289 -7.26 7.57 -25.46
C GLN A 289 -5.87 7.65 -26.11
N GLU A 290 -4.98 8.46 -25.52
CA GLU A 290 -3.58 8.55 -25.95
C GLU A 290 -2.84 7.20 -25.79
N ALA A 291 -3.07 6.53 -24.64
CA ALA A 291 -2.41 5.27 -24.32
C ALA A 291 -2.97 4.05 -25.09
N LEU A 292 -4.29 3.98 -25.28
CA LEU A 292 -5.00 2.80 -25.77
C LEU A 292 -5.61 2.98 -27.18
N GLY A 293 -5.58 4.20 -27.71
CA GLY A 293 -6.26 4.55 -28.95
C GLY A 293 -7.75 4.80 -28.75
N ARG A 294 -8.56 4.45 -29.76
CA ARG A 294 -10.01 4.75 -29.74
C ARG A 294 -10.73 4.00 -28.62
N LEU A 295 -11.41 4.74 -27.77
CA LEU A 295 -12.27 4.20 -26.69
C LEU A 295 -13.75 4.21 -27.13
N PRO A 296 -14.59 3.30 -26.57
CA PRO A 296 -16.03 3.40 -26.66
C PRO A 296 -16.58 4.69 -25.99
N ALA A 297 -17.86 4.99 -26.13
CA ALA A 297 -18.45 6.15 -25.48
C ALA A 297 -18.45 5.99 -23.95
N LEU A 298 -18.10 7.06 -23.22
CA LEU A 298 -18.19 7.09 -21.78
C LEU A 298 -19.65 7.14 -21.33
N LYS A 299 -20.10 6.20 -20.52
CA LYS A 299 -21.46 6.16 -19.93
C LYS A 299 -21.55 6.99 -18.66
N TRP A 300 -20.62 6.80 -17.76
CA TRP A 300 -20.53 7.52 -16.51
C TRP A 300 -19.09 7.49 -15.97
N SER A 301 -18.80 8.44 -15.12
CA SER A 301 -17.57 8.52 -14.35
C SER A 301 -17.86 8.79 -12.88
N LYS A 302 -16.96 8.38 -11.99
CA LYS A 302 -17.02 8.68 -10.57
C LYS A 302 -15.65 8.72 -9.95
N THR A 303 -15.27 9.87 -9.43
CA THR A 303 -14.02 10.08 -8.73
C THR A 303 -14.21 10.08 -7.21
N ILE A 304 -13.45 9.22 -6.54
CA ILE A 304 -13.42 9.06 -5.08
C ILE A 304 -12.02 9.43 -4.60
N THR A 305 -11.94 10.27 -3.56
CA THR A 305 -10.68 10.66 -2.93
C THR A 305 -10.67 10.21 -1.48
N GLU A 306 -9.74 9.33 -1.14
CA GLU A 306 -9.39 9.08 0.26
C GLU A 306 -8.28 10.07 0.65
N LYS A 307 -8.66 11.09 1.45
CA LYS A 307 -7.76 12.19 1.79
C LYS A 307 -6.62 11.79 2.74
N ARG A 308 -6.81 10.76 3.53
CA ARG A 308 -5.85 10.25 4.52
C ARG A 308 -5.58 8.77 4.28
N ALA A 309 -5.23 8.44 3.03
CA ALA A 309 -5.04 7.05 2.61
C ALA A 309 -3.85 6.40 3.32
N THR A 310 -2.75 7.14 3.46
CA THR A 310 -1.53 6.68 4.14
C THR A 310 -0.90 7.83 4.92
N PHE A 311 -0.02 7.51 5.87
CA PHE A 311 0.92 8.52 6.35
C PHE A 311 1.97 8.82 5.27
N ALA A 312 2.50 10.06 5.23
CA ALA A 312 3.60 10.45 4.36
C ALA A 312 4.91 9.77 4.82
N CYS A 313 5.45 8.89 4.00
CA CYS A 313 6.63 8.09 4.32
C CYS A 313 7.92 8.87 4.04
N THR A 314 8.20 9.89 4.86
CA THR A 314 9.35 10.80 4.71
C THR A 314 10.57 10.33 5.51
N PRO A 315 11.79 10.80 5.16
CA PRO A 315 12.97 10.56 5.97
C PRO A 315 12.77 11.02 7.42
N GLY A 316 13.16 10.17 8.37
CA GLY A 316 13.07 10.49 9.79
C GLY A 316 11.67 10.53 10.39
N VAL A 317 10.62 10.10 9.67
CA VAL A 317 9.26 10.06 10.23
C VAL A 317 9.21 9.19 11.50
N VAL A 318 8.75 9.79 12.60
CA VAL A 318 8.58 9.10 13.88
C VAL A 318 7.16 8.52 13.94
N ARG A 319 7.06 7.22 14.24
CA ARG A 319 5.80 6.49 14.35
C ARG A 319 5.67 5.84 15.71
N PRO A 320 4.44 5.72 16.27
CA PRO A 320 4.23 5.12 17.58
C PRO A 320 4.61 3.64 17.59
N ALA A 321 5.09 3.14 18.71
CA ALA A 321 5.31 1.71 18.91
C ALA A 321 3.97 0.95 19.05
N THR A 322 4.01 -0.37 18.80
CA THR A 322 2.86 -1.26 19.07
C THR A 322 2.48 -1.28 20.56
N SER A 323 3.47 -1.28 21.45
CA SER A 323 3.24 -1.15 22.91
C SER A 323 3.03 0.32 23.28
N THR A 324 2.11 0.56 24.20
CA THR A 324 1.83 1.91 24.72
C THR A 324 2.33 2.06 26.15
N PRO A 325 2.39 3.29 26.69
CA PRO A 325 2.64 3.51 28.12
C PRO A 325 1.55 2.91 29.03
N GLU A 326 0.32 2.75 28.51
CA GLU A 326 -0.77 2.09 29.22
C GLU A 326 -0.60 0.57 29.18
N ALA A 327 -0.45 -0.03 30.35
CA ALA A 327 -0.23 -1.47 30.46
C ALA A 327 -1.47 -2.27 30.06
N GLY A 328 -1.39 -3.06 28.99
CA GLY A 328 -2.51 -3.83 28.43
C GLY A 328 -3.19 -3.16 27.23
N LEU A 329 -2.81 -1.92 26.92
CA LEU A 329 -3.29 -1.21 25.72
C LEU A 329 -2.21 -1.24 24.62
N TRP A 330 -2.63 -1.60 23.42
CA TRP A 330 -1.75 -1.82 22.25
C TRP A 330 -2.26 -1.07 21.04
N LEU A 331 -1.34 -0.74 20.12
CA LEU A 331 -1.68 -0.19 18.82
C LEU A 331 -1.38 -1.22 17.71
N ALA A 332 -2.23 -1.29 16.71
CA ALA A 332 -1.99 -2.00 15.48
C ALA A 332 -2.47 -1.15 14.29
N GLY A 333 -1.76 -1.21 13.19
CA GLY A 333 -2.05 -0.46 11.98
C GLY A 333 -0.79 -0.30 11.13
N ASP A 334 -0.96 0.16 9.92
CA ASP A 334 0.13 0.46 8.99
C ASP A 334 0.98 1.66 9.45
N TYR A 335 0.42 2.54 10.27
CA TYR A 335 1.07 3.72 10.86
C TYR A 335 1.98 3.42 12.06
N VAL A 336 1.94 2.19 12.59
CA VAL A 336 2.82 1.77 13.70
C VAL A 336 4.25 1.59 13.21
N ALA A 337 5.23 1.83 14.08
CA ALA A 337 6.66 1.76 13.77
C ALA A 337 7.03 0.40 13.14
N SER A 338 7.61 0.46 11.95
CA SER A 338 7.91 -0.69 11.12
C SER A 338 8.96 -0.28 10.05
N PRO A 339 9.76 -1.19 9.50
CA PRO A 339 10.63 -0.90 8.37
C PRO A 339 9.86 -0.74 7.02
N TYR A 340 8.55 -0.88 7.03
CA TYR A 340 7.69 -0.82 5.85
C TYR A 340 6.91 0.51 5.78
N PRO A 341 6.52 0.95 4.56
CA PRO A 341 5.58 2.05 4.39
C PRO A 341 4.17 1.63 4.82
N ALA A 342 3.18 2.50 4.64
CA ALA A 342 1.76 2.21 4.91
C ALA A 342 1.24 1.13 3.95
N THR A 343 1.23 -0.11 4.39
CA THR A 343 0.86 -1.29 3.59
C THR A 343 0.08 -2.31 4.41
N LEU A 344 -0.66 -3.18 3.74
CA LEU A 344 -1.31 -4.35 4.36
C LEU A 344 -0.30 -5.21 5.13
N GLU A 345 0.92 -5.37 4.62
CA GLU A 345 1.99 -6.11 5.28
C GLU A 345 2.39 -5.46 6.61
N ALA A 346 2.56 -4.12 6.63
CA ALA A 346 2.86 -3.39 7.86
C ALA A 346 1.74 -3.55 8.90
N ALA A 347 0.48 -3.41 8.48
CA ALA A 347 -0.68 -3.57 9.34
C ALA A 347 -0.77 -4.99 9.94
N VAL A 348 -0.62 -6.02 9.11
CA VAL A 348 -0.64 -7.43 9.58
C VAL A 348 0.51 -7.70 10.57
N ARG A 349 1.72 -7.22 10.29
CA ARG A 349 2.88 -7.39 11.19
C ARG A 349 2.66 -6.69 12.52
N SER A 350 2.07 -5.51 12.53
CA SER A 350 1.76 -4.79 13.78
C SER A 350 0.73 -5.54 14.62
N GLY A 351 -0.32 -6.10 14.01
CA GLY A 351 -1.30 -6.95 14.68
C GLY A 351 -0.67 -8.21 15.29
N ILE A 352 0.22 -8.89 14.56
CA ILE A 352 0.98 -10.04 15.08
C ILE A 352 1.87 -9.61 16.26
N SER A 353 2.51 -8.45 16.17
CA SER A 353 3.35 -7.91 17.24
C SER A 353 2.53 -7.62 18.52
N ALA A 354 1.35 -7.00 18.37
CA ALA A 354 0.43 -6.75 19.48
C ALA A 354 -0.01 -8.07 20.14
N ALA A 355 -0.45 -9.05 19.35
CA ALA A 355 -0.87 -10.35 19.84
C ALA A 355 0.26 -11.08 20.61
N ARG A 356 1.49 -11.07 20.07
CA ARG A 356 2.66 -11.64 20.76
C ARG A 356 2.98 -10.92 22.07
N GLY A 357 2.84 -9.60 22.08
CA GLY A 357 3.03 -8.79 23.28
C GLY A 357 2.04 -9.16 24.38
N ILE A 358 0.76 -9.33 24.03
CA ILE A 358 -0.29 -9.78 24.95
C ILE A 358 0.01 -11.17 25.50
N LEU A 359 0.30 -12.15 24.64
CA LEU A 359 0.62 -13.52 25.05
C LEU A 359 1.82 -13.56 26.02
N LYS A 360 2.88 -12.81 25.71
CA LYS A 360 4.05 -12.69 26.59
C LYS A 360 3.67 -12.13 27.97
N ARG A 361 2.81 -11.11 28.01
CA ARG A 361 2.34 -10.50 29.27
C ARG A 361 1.49 -11.47 30.09
N CYS A 362 0.70 -12.32 29.44
CA CYS A 362 -0.07 -13.38 30.10
C CYS A 362 0.76 -14.62 30.48
N GLY A 363 2.08 -14.62 30.24
CA GLY A 363 2.93 -15.81 30.49
C GLY A 363 2.72 -16.96 29.49
N LEU A 364 2.03 -16.70 28.38
CA LEU A 364 1.71 -17.70 27.37
C LEU A 364 2.76 -17.67 26.25
N LYS A 365 3.10 -18.86 25.71
CA LYS A 365 3.96 -18.97 24.52
C LYS A 365 3.12 -18.79 23.26
N ALA A 366 3.56 -17.92 22.35
CA ALA A 366 3.00 -17.93 21.00
C ALA A 366 3.33 -19.28 20.35
N SER A 367 2.32 -20.06 20.00
CA SER A 367 2.52 -21.21 19.09
C SER A 367 2.99 -20.66 17.72
N ALA A 368 4.01 -21.29 17.15
CA ALA A 368 4.66 -20.92 15.91
C ALA A 368 3.70 -20.95 14.70
#